data_a49111f1f29cd65d781fa5646d6d6f3a
#
_entry.id   a49111f1f29cd65d781fa5646d6d6f3a
#
_cell.length_a   1.000
_cell.length_b   1.000
_cell.length_c   1.000
_cell.angle_alpha   90.00
_cell.angle_beta   90.00
_cell.angle_gamma   90.00
#
_symmetry.space_group_name_H-M   'P 1'
#
loop_
_entity.id
_entity.type
_entity.pdbx_description
1 polymer ?
#
loop_
_entity_poly.entity_id
_entity_poly.type
_entity_poly.pdbx_seq_one_letter_code
_entity_poly.pdbx_strand_id
1 'polypeptide(L)' 'MPTLLRRKGYRFFFYSADGWEPPHVHVVKDGREAKIWLRDMTVAVNLGFSARDLNEIIGATRENRDAFLEAWNDYFGA' A
#
# COMPACT_ATOMS: atom_id res chain seq x y z
N MET A 1 13.46 1.06 3.29
CA MET A 1 12.02 0.73 3.17
C MET A 1 11.20 1.89 3.71
N PRO A 2 10.73 2.78 2.84
CA PRO A 2 10.04 4.00 3.30
C PRO A 2 8.63 3.69 3.79
N THR A 3 8.30 4.27 4.95
CA THR A 3 6.93 4.30 5.44
C THR A 3 6.25 5.51 4.82
N LEU A 4 5.14 5.27 4.14
CA LEU A 4 4.40 6.32 3.43
C LEU A 4 3.32 6.95 4.30
N LEU A 5 2.69 6.14 5.15
CA LEU A 5 1.56 6.59 5.96
C LEU A 5 1.38 5.66 7.15
N ARG A 6 1.03 6.23 8.30
CA ARG A 6 0.55 5.47 9.46
C ARG A 6 -0.83 6.01 9.81
N ARG A 7 -1.83 5.13 9.86
CA ARG A 7 -3.21 5.55 10.10
C ARG A 7 -3.98 4.43 10.79
N LYS A 8 -4.54 4.70 11.94
CA LYS A 8 -5.36 3.75 12.70
C LYS A 8 -4.68 2.41 12.93
N GLY A 9 -3.36 2.43 13.17
CA GLY A 9 -2.57 1.22 13.37
C GLY A 9 -2.10 0.55 12.08
N TYR A 10 -2.60 0.96 10.93
CA TYR A 10 -2.10 0.50 9.64
C TYR A 10 -0.83 1.25 9.27
N ARG A 11 0.16 0.52 8.74
CA ARG A 11 1.38 1.11 8.20
C ARG A 11 1.43 0.79 6.71
N PHE A 12 1.53 1.84 5.88
CA PHE A 12 1.60 1.74 4.43
C PHE A 12 3.04 1.99 3.99
N PHE A 13 3.58 1.10 3.16
CA PHE A 13 4.97 1.19 2.73
C PHE A 13 5.19 0.41 1.43
N PHE A 14 6.38 0.52 0.85
CA PHE A 14 6.83 -0.41 -0.17
C PHE A 14 8.26 -0.86 0.13
N TYR A 15 8.63 -2.03 -0.37
CA TYR A 15 9.99 -2.57 -0.21
C TYR A 15 10.89 -1.98 -1.28
N SER A 16 12.19 -1.83 -0.97
CA SER A 16 13.16 -1.29 -1.92
C SER A 16 13.32 -2.16 -3.17
N ALA A 17 12.95 -3.43 -3.11
CA ALA A 17 13.05 -4.36 -4.24
C ALA A 17 11.80 -4.36 -5.13
N ASP A 18 10.77 -3.55 -4.81
CA ASP A 18 9.48 -3.59 -5.51
C ASP A 18 9.47 -2.91 -6.88
N GLY A 19 10.51 -2.17 -7.23
CA GLY A 19 10.51 -1.28 -8.39
C GLY A 19 10.37 -1.93 -9.75
N TRP A 20 10.51 -3.25 -9.84
CA TRP A 20 10.35 -3.98 -11.10
C TRP A 20 8.88 -4.35 -11.38
N GLU A 21 8.00 -4.14 -10.40
CA GLU A 21 6.57 -4.36 -10.55
C GLU A 21 5.83 -3.04 -10.78
N PRO A 22 4.57 -3.07 -11.26
CA PRO A 22 3.74 -1.86 -11.27
C PRO A 22 3.59 -1.26 -9.87
N PRO A 23 3.32 0.05 -9.77
CA PRO A 23 3.18 0.71 -8.47
C PRO A 23 2.15 0.03 -7.57
N HIS A 24 2.55 -0.18 -6.30
CA HIS A 24 1.70 -0.79 -5.29
C HIS A 24 2.14 -0.35 -3.90
N VAL A 25 1.31 -0.63 -2.90
CA VAL A 25 1.68 -0.44 -1.50
C VAL A 25 1.44 -1.73 -0.74
N HIS A 26 2.27 -1.95 0.27
CA HIS A 26 2.05 -2.97 1.29
C HIS A 26 1.43 -2.31 2.51
N VAL A 27 0.57 -3.04 3.21
CA VAL A 27 -0.09 -2.56 4.43
C VAL A 27 0.05 -3.62 5.49
N VAL A 28 0.51 -3.25 6.66
CA VAL A 28 0.63 -4.18 7.79
C VAL A 28 -0.08 -3.62 9.01
N LYS A 29 -0.67 -4.53 9.80
CA LYS A 29 -1.27 -4.24 11.10
C LYS A 29 -1.44 -5.56 11.85
N ASP A 30 -0.94 -5.61 13.09
CA ASP A 30 -1.13 -6.76 13.98
C ASP A 30 -0.74 -8.10 13.34
N GLY A 31 0.38 -8.12 12.64
CA GLY A 31 0.87 -9.34 12.00
C GLY A 31 0.17 -9.73 10.71
N ARG A 32 -0.77 -8.91 10.23
CA ARG A 32 -1.45 -9.14 8.95
C ARG A 32 -0.83 -8.24 7.89
N GLU A 33 -0.89 -8.69 6.65
CA GLU A 33 -0.32 -7.92 5.53
C GLU A 33 -1.21 -8.00 4.30
N ALA A 34 -1.27 -6.90 3.54
CA ALA A 34 -1.92 -6.88 2.23
C ALA A 34 -1.07 -6.10 1.25
N LYS A 35 -1.30 -6.35 -0.04
CA LYS A 35 -0.65 -5.64 -1.14
C LYS A 35 -1.75 -5.12 -2.05
N ILE A 36 -1.72 -3.82 -2.33
CA ILE A 36 -2.76 -3.13 -3.10
C ILE A 36 -2.13 -2.50 -4.33
N TRP A 37 -2.64 -2.82 -5.52
CA TRP A 37 -2.21 -2.16 -6.75
C TRP A 37 -2.73 -0.73 -6.78
N LEU A 38 -1.84 0.23 -7.03
CA LEU A 38 -2.25 1.65 -7.06
C LEU A 38 -3.00 2.02 -8.34
N ARG A 39 -2.84 1.24 -9.41
CA ARG A 39 -3.49 1.52 -10.67
C ARG A 39 -5.00 1.49 -10.57
N ASP A 40 -5.54 0.47 -9.93
CA ASP A 40 -6.99 0.22 -9.89
C ASP A 40 -7.54 -0.07 -8.49
N MET A 41 -6.70 0.05 -7.46
CA MET A 41 -7.09 -0.19 -6.06
C MET A 41 -7.51 -1.63 -5.79
N THR A 42 -7.08 -2.59 -6.61
CA THR A 42 -7.39 -4.00 -6.36
C THR A 42 -6.39 -4.62 -5.41
N VAL A 43 -6.85 -5.63 -4.67
CA VAL A 43 -6.03 -6.37 -3.71
C VAL A 43 -5.22 -7.42 -4.46
N ALA A 44 -3.90 -7.29 -4.46
CA ALA A 44 -3.02 -8.28 -5.05
C ALA A 44 -2.80 -9.47 -4.12
N VAL A 45 -2.65 -9.20 -2.82
CA VAL A 45 -2.41 -10.21 -1.78
C VAL A 45 -3.12 -9.77 -0.51
N ASN A 46 -3.74 -10.73 0.17
CA ASN A 46 -4.32 -10.50 1.49
C ASN A 46 -3.93 -11.64 2.43
N LEU A 47 -3.17 -11.32 3.45
CA LEU A 47 -2.72 -12.27 4.45
C LEU A 47 -3.33 -11.90 5.80
N GLY A 48 -4.60 -12.20 5.98
CA GLY A 48 -5.27 -12.17 7.27
C GLY A 48 -6.24 -11.03 7.53
N PHE A 49 -6.38 -10.03 6.65
CA PHE A 49 -7.34 -8.96 6.86
C PHE A 49 -8.77 -9.40 6.54
N SER A 50 -9.73 -8.94 7.33
CA SER A 50 -11.15 -9.13 7.05
C SER A 50 -11.59 -8.22 5.88
N ALA A 51 -12.78 -8.47 5.34
CA ALA A 51 -13.36 -7.60 4.31
C ALA A 51 -13.52 -6.17 4.82
N ARG A 52 -13.90 -6.01 6.08
CA ARG A 52 -14.04 -4.69 6.71
C ARG A 52 -12.70 -3.95 6.75
N ASP A 53 -11.64 -4.65 7.17
CA ASP A 53 -10.31 -4.07 7.21
C ASP A 53 -9.82 -3.69 5.81
N LEU A 54 -10.06 -4.55 4.82
CA LEU A 54 -9.68 -4.26 3.44
C LEU A 54 -10.40 -3.03 2.90
N ASN A 55 -11.67 -2.83 3.25
CA ASN A 55 -12.40 -1.64 2.84
C ASN A 55 -11.78 -0.37 3.42
N GLU A 56 -11.35 -0.41 4.68
CA GLU A 56 -10.62 0.71 5.31
C GLU A 56 -9.29 0.96 4.59
N ILE A 57 -8.55 -0.10 4.33
CA ILE A 57 -7.25 -0.02 3.65
C ILE A 57 -7.41 0.58 2.25
N ILE A 58 -8.38 0.10 1.49
CA ILE A 58 -8.64 0.59 0.13
C ILE A 58 -9.06 2.06 0.17
N GLY A 59 -9.92 2.44 1.12
CA GLY A 59 -10.33 3.83 1.31
C GLY A 59 -9.15 4.76 1.57
N ALA A 60 -8.26 4.36 2.49
CA ALA A 60 -7.07 5.14 2.81
C ALA A 60 -6.11 5.22 1.60
N THR A 61 -5.96 4.12 0.87
CA THR A 61 -5.11 4.06 -0.32
C THR A 61 -5.65 4.99 -1.41
N ARG A 62 -6.97 4.99 -1.61
CA ARG A 62 -7.61 5.86 -2.60
C ARG A 62 -7.43 7.34 -2.25
N GLU A 63 -7.61 7.70 -0.98
CA GLU A 63 -7.41 9.08 -0.52
C GLU A 63 -5.97 9.56 -0.73
N ASN A 64 -5.00 8.65 -0.65
CA ASN A 64 -3.58 8.99 -0.71
C ASN A 64 -2.91 8.51 -2.00
N ARG A 65 -3.70 8.12 -3.00
CA ARG A 65 -3.18 7.51 -4.23
C ARG A 65 -2.12 8.38 -4.91
N ASP A 66 -2.42 9.66 -5.08
CA ASP A 66 -1.49 10.55 -5.77
C ASP A 66 -0.19 10.71 -4.99
N ALA A 67 -0.28 10.85 -3.66
CA ALA A 67 0.89 10.95 -2.81
C ALA A 67 1.72 9.65 -2.84
N PHE A 68 1.05 8.51 -2.85
CA PHE A 68 1.73 7.21 -2.94
C PHE A 68 2.43 7.03 -4.29
N LEU A 69 1.77 7.43 -5.38
CA LEU A 69 2.37 7.36 -6.71
C LEU A 69 3.57 8.31 -6.83
N GLU A 70 3.48 9.50 -6.27
CA GLU A 70 4.59 10.44 -6.26
C GLU A 70 5.78 9.87 -5.49
N ALA A 71 5.53 9.30 -4.31
CA ALA A 71 6.58 8.68 -3.51
C ALA A 71 7.21 7.49 -4.25
N TRP A 72 6.40 6.69 -4.94
CA TRP A 72 6.88 5.56 -5.74
C TRP A 72 7.81 6.05 -6.85
N ASN A 73 7.38 7.05 -7.61
CA ASN A 73 8.17 7.59 -8.71
C ASN A 73 9.46 8.23 -8.22
N ASP A 74 9.41 8.96 -7.11
CA ASP A 74 10.60 9.58 -6.51
C ASP A 74 11.61 8.52 -6.07
N TYR A 75 11.14 7.43 -5.46
CA TYR A 75 12.01 6.40 -4.93
C TYR A 75 12.61 5.52 -6.03
N PHE A 76 11.81 5.14 -7.03
CA PHE A 76 12.24 4.21 -8.08
C PHE A 76 12.70 4.91 -9.37
N GLY A 77 12.60 6.22 -9.44
CA GLY A 77 13.09 7.00 -10.57
C GLY A 77 12.30 6.83 -11.86
N ALA A 78 11.02 6.55 -11.74
CA ALA A 78 10.16 6.33 -12.91
C ALA A 78 9.84 7.65 -13.62
#